data_edd75010af86532109ad2f98a7588c09
#
_entry.id   edd75010af86532109ad2f98a7588c09
#
_cell.length_a   1.000
_cell.length_b   1.000
_cell.length_c   1.000
_cell.angle_alpha   90.00
_cell.angle_beta   90.00
_cell.angle_gamma   90.00
#
_symmetry.space_group_name_H-M   'P 1'
#
loop_
_entity.id
_entity.type
_entity.pdbx_description
1 polymer ?
#
loop_
_entity_poly.entity_id
_entity_poly.type
_entity_poly.pdbx_seq_one_letter_code
_entity_poly.pdbx_strand_id
1 'polypeptide(L)'
;MSSDIPGGVAGGAGAADAAGSAGSAAGAGAAPRGRPRSQEADRAILTATVELLAERGLAAMSIEEVAARAGVGKTTIYRRWPSKGLLALDAFVDSFREEQPLPDTGTLRGDLLSALHAWVRAVTQTAMGPMLTGLIAEAQYDPELRGAWRDRVLEPLREQHRVMLDRAIARGEIAASVDRDVVLDLFFGAAEHRLLLGHLPMTGEFIADVVDMILDGVPRPEA
;
A
#
# COMPACT_ATOMS: atom_id res chain seq x y z
N MET A 1 19.12 -4.41 -59.07
CA MET A 1 20.55 -4.40 -59.48
C MET A 1 21.27 -4.91 -58.28
N SER A 2 21.46 -6.18 -58.22
CA SER A 2 22.60 -7.01 -58.69
C SER A 2 23.77 -6.82 -57.75
N SER A 3 24.07 -7.80 -57.04
CA SER A 3 24.95 -8.98 -57.24
C SER A 3 26.19 -8.80 -56.38
N ASP A 4 26.87 -9.66 -55.74
CA ASP A 4 26.98 -11.11 -55.86
C ASP A 4 27.87 -11.62 -54.71
N ILE A 5 27.65 -12.87 -54.32
CA ILE A 5 28.58 -13.74 -53.56
C ILE A 5 29.57 -14.37 -54.61
N PRO A 6 30.77 -14.82 -54.30
CA PRO A 6 31.07 -16.10 -53.65
C PRO A 6 32.37 -16.07 -52.81
N GLY A 7 32.79 -17.02 -51.96
CA GLY A 7 32.73 -18.48 -52.00
C GLY A 7 34.10 -19.08 -51.71
N GLY A 8 34.17 -20.22 -51.11
CA GLY A 8 35.23 -21.24 -51.25
C GLY A 8 36.09 -21.50 -50.04
N VAL A 9 35.93 -22.56 -49.37
CA VAL A 9 36.13 -24.00 -49.48
C VAL A 9 37.46 -24.51 -48.84
N ALA A 10 37.30 -25.43 -47.92
CA ALA A 10 38.05 -26.65 -47.59
C ALA A 10 39.45 -26.48 -46.96
N GLY A 11 39.87 -27.21 -46.03
CA GLY A 11 39.78 -28.59 -45.65
C GLY A 11 40.97 -28.95 -44.81
N GLY A 12 40.89 -30.01 -44.10
CA GLY A 12 42.08 -30.75 -43.67
C GLY A 12 42.05 -31.31 -42.25
N ALA A 13 41.78 -32.57 -42.21
CA ALA A 13 41.78 -33.47 -41.08
C ALA A 13 43.17 -33.70 -40.45
N GLY A 14 43.16 -34.11 -39.19
CA GLY A 14 44.32 -34.69 -38.51
C GLY A 14 44.00 -35.14 -37.12
N ALA A 15 43.91 -36.42 -36.97
CA ALA A 15 43.59 -37.16 -35.74
C ALA A 15 44.77 -37.37 -34.81
N ALA A 16 44.39 -37.84 -33.59
CA ALA A 16 45.13 -38.71 -32.61
C ALA A 16 45.65 -37.97 -31.39
N ASP A 17 45.10 -38.24 -30.28
CA ASP A 17 45.26 -39.31 -29.30
C ASP A 17 46.07 -38.92 -28.05
N ALA A 18 45.59 -39.35 -26.92
CA ALA A 18 46.17 -39.74 -25.65
C ALA A 18 45.77 -38.97 -24.39
N ALA A 19 44.86 -39.58 -23.68
CA ALA A 19 44.88 -39.95 -22.25
C ALA A 19 45.67 -39.08 -21.24
N GLY A 20 44.92 -38.67 -20.18
CA GLY A 20 45.57 -38.26 -18.92
C GLY A 20 44.60 -37.72 -17.88
N SER A 21 44.03 -38.64 -17.12
CA SER A 21 43.66 -38.62 -15.67
C SER A 21 43.12 -37.36 -14.98
N ALA A 22 41.94 -37.54 -14.44
CA ALA A 22 41.47 -37.27 -13.07
C ALA A 22 41.82 -35.95 -12.38
N GLY A 23 40.80 -35.13 -12.16
CA GLY A 23 40.83 -34.04 -11.20
C GLY A 23 39.39 -33.58 -10.90
N SER A 24 38.69 -34.39 -10.08
CA SER A 24 37.45 -34.00 -9.44
C SER A 24 37.66 -32.75 -8.59
N ALA A 25 37.01 -31.65 -8.93
CA ALA A 25 36.73 -30.62 -7.98
C ALA A 25 35.29 -30.15 -8.24
N ALA A 26 34.40 -30.69 -7.45
CA ALA A 26 33.03 -30.21 -7.30
C ALA A 26 33.07 -28.78 -6.79
N GLY A 27 32.88 -27.82 -7.69
CA GLY A 27 32.54 -26.47 -7.36
C GLY A 27 31.10 -26.45 -6.90
N ALA A 28 30.88 -26.61 -5.59
CA ALA A 28 29.62 -26.35 -4.94
C ALA A 28 29.25 -24.88 -5.20
N GLY A 29 28.32 -24.66 -6.12
CA GLY A 29 27.69 -23.36 -6.36
C GLY A 29 27.04 -22.90 -5.05
N ALA A 30 27.67 -21.94 -4.39
CA ALA A 30 27.10 -21.26 -3.26
C ALA A 30 25.84 -20.55 -3.74
N ALA A 31 24.68 -21.08 -3.38
CA ALA A 31 23.40 -20.40 -3.54
C ALA A 31 23.46 -18.98 -2.95
N PRO A 32 22.81 -18.00 -3.58
CA PRO A 32 22.86 -16.62 -3.12
C PRO A 32 22.25 -16.52 -1.72
N ARG A 33 23.10 -16.33 -0.73
CA ARG A 33 22.80 -16.34 0.71
C ARG A 33 22.05 -15.10 1.23
N GLY A 34 21.55 -14.19 0.38
CA GLY A 34 21.05 -12.88 0.84
C GLY A 34 19.54 -12.65 0.77
N ARG A 35 18.81 -13.32 -0.07
CA ARG A 35 17.42 -12.95 -0.40
C ARG A 35 16.33 -13.52 0.55
N PRO A 36 16.31 -14.79 0.97
CA PRO A 36 15.23 -15.32 1.80
C PRO A 36 15.22 -14.78 3.23
N ARG A 37 16.38 -14.80 3.94
CA ARG A 37 16.51 -14.31 5.31
C ARG A 37 16.20 -12.81 5.48
N SER A 38 16.41 -12.03 4.45
CA SER A 38 16.11 -10.59 4.44
C SER A 38 14.61 -10.34 4.44
N GLN A 39 13.84 -11.07 3.64
CA GLN A 39 12.38 -10.94 3.54
C GLN A 39 11.66 -11.48 4.79
N GLU A 40 12.16 -12.59 5.35
CA GLU A 40 11.63 -13.13 6.62
C GLU A 40 11.83 -12.15 7.78
N ALA A 41 13.01 -11.54 7.88
CA ALA A 41 13.29 -10.53 8.89
C ALA A 41 12.41 -9.29 8.70
N ASP A 42 12.17 -8.84 7.47
CA ASP A 42 11.29 -7.70 7.18
C ASP A 42 9.86 -7.99 7.61
N ARG A 43 9.35 -9.15 7.24
CA ARG A 43 8.00 -9.58 7.64
C ARG A 43 7.89 -9.68 9.17
N ALA A 44 8.86 -10.27 9.85
CA ALA A 44 8.87 -10.35 11.31
C ALA A 44 8.87 -8.96 11.98
N ILE A 45 9.64 -8.01 11.43
CA ILE A 45 9.67 -6.63 11.92
C ILE A 45 8.31 -5.94 11.71
N LEU A 46 7.72 -6.04 10.51
CA LEU A 46 6.43 -5.43 10.22
C LEU A 46 5.31 -6.03 11.07
N THR A 47 5.27 -7.37 11.23
CA THR A 47 4.30 -8.04 12.10
C THR A 47 4.44 -7.57 13.55
N ALA A 48 5.66 -7.57 14.11
CA ALA A 48 5.91 -7.08 15.46
C ALA A 48 5.51 -5.61 15.64
N THR A 49 5.69 -4.80 14.59
CA THR A 49 5.30 -3.38 14.59
C THR A 49 3.78 -3.24 14.65
N VAL A 50 3.02 -3.98 13.83
CA VAL A 50 1.54 -3.96 13.86
C VAL A 50 1.01 -4.34 15.23
N GLU A 51 1.54 -5.42 15.83
CA GLU A 51 1.12 -5.87 17.16
C GLU A 51 1.36 -4.79 18.23
N LEU A 52 2.55 -4.17 18.23
CA LEU A 52 2.89 -3.11 19.19
C LEU A 52 2.06 -1.83 18.97
N LEU A 53 1.78 -1.48 17.72
CA LEU A 53 0.90 -0.36 17.39
C LEU A 53 -0.54 -0.61 17.90
N ALA A 54 -1.05 -1.83 17.74
CA ALA A 54 -2.36 -2.20 18.26
C ALA A 54 -2.42 -2.19 19.79
N GLU A 55 -1.34 -2.66 20.47
CA GLU A 55 -1.27 -2.74 21.93
C GLU A 55 -1.09 -1.38 22.61
N ARG A 56 -0.30 -0.49 22.05
CA ARG A 56 0.23 0.71 22.74
C ARG A 56 0.14 2.01 21.95
N GLY A 57 -0.16 1.93 20.66
CA GLY A 57 -0.11 3.06 19.74
C GLY A 57 1.31 3.50 19.39
N LEU A 58 1.43 4.39 18.41
CA LEU A 58 2.71 4.83 17.85
C LEU A 58 3.55 5.62 18.87
N ALA A 59 2.92 6.45 19.69
CA ALA A 59 3.65 7.27 20.65
C ALA A 59 4.44 6.43 21.67
N ALA A 60 3.84 5.37 22.20
CA ALA A 60 4.43 4.51 23.23
C ALA A 60 5.28 3.36 22.70
N MET A 61 5.21 3.04 21.40
CA MET A 61 6.04 2.02 20.77
C MET A 61 7.50 2.47 20.67
N SER A 62 8.44 1.56 20.96
CA SER A 62 9.88 1.78 20.77
C SER A 62 10.48 0.79 19.76
N ILE A 63 11.55 1.21 19.08
CA ILE A 63 12.31 0.35 18.16
C ILE A 63 12.96 -0.82 18.90
N GLU A 64 13.31 -0.63 20.17
CA GLU A 64 13.85 -1.67 21.06
C GLU A 64 12.86 -2.83 21.23
N GLU A 65 11.59 -2.51 21.49
CA GLU A 65 10.53 -3.51 21.65
C GLU A 65 10.22 -4.23 20.34
N VAL A 66 10.20 -3.50 19.22
CA VAL A 66 10.04 -4.11 17.88
C VAL A 66 11.19 -5.08 17.61
N ALA A 67 12.45 -4.67 17.86
CA ALA A 67 13.63 -5.49 17.64
C ALA A 67 13.61 -6.77 18.50
N ALA A 68 13.24 -6.63 19.78
CA ALA A 68 13.13 -7.76 20.70
C ALA A 68 12.03 -8.75 20.26
N ARG A 69 10.85 -8.24 19.88
CA ARG A 69 9.71 -9.07 19.45
C ARG A 69 9.98 -9.77 18.11
N ALA A 70 10.61 -9.06 17.16
CA ALA A 70 10.99 -9.62 15.86
C ALA A 70 12.24 -10.53 15.89
N GLY A 71 12.95 -10.61 17.02
CA GLY A 71 14.17 -11.41 17.14
C GLY A 71 15.34 -10.89 16.29
N VAL A 72 15.43 -9.56 16.09
CA VAL A 72 16.46 -8.92 15.28
C VAL A 72 17.25 -7.86 16.05
N GLY A 73 18.42 -7.47 15.56
CA GLY A 73 19.15 -6.32 16.11
C GLY A 73 18.56 -4.99 15.64
N LYS A 74 18.58 -3.94 16.50
CA LYS A 74 18.14 -2.58 16.15
C LYS A 74 18.78 -2.02 14.88
N THR A 75 20.05 -2.32 14.65
CA THR A 75 20.78 -1.92 13.45
C THR A 75 20.15 -2.49 12.16
N THR A 76 19.49 -3.65 12.24
CA THR A 76 18.76 -4.23 11.11
C THR A 76 17.53 -3.40 10.77
N ILE A 77 16.83 -2.87 11.78
CA ILE A 77 15.68 -2.00 11.60
C ILE A 77 16.12 -0.66 11.02
N TYR A 78 17.04 0.05 11.68
CA TYR A 78 17.48 1.40 11.26
C TYR A 78 18.12 1.45 9.87
N ARG A 79 18.70 0.34 9.42
CA ARG A 79 19.23 0.26 8.04
C ARG A 79 18.14 0.37 6.97
N ARG A 80 16.89 0.03 7.29
CA ARG A 80 15.74 0.01 6.37
C ARG A 80 14.75 1.12 6.63
N TRP A 81 14.53 1.43 7.89
CA TRP A 81 13.60 2.46 8.33
C TRP A 81 14.34 3.50 9.17
N PRO A 82 14.61 4.68 8.60
CA PRO A 82 15.33 5.75 9.29
C PRO A 82 14.60 6.24 10.54
N SER A 83 13.27 6.15 10.56
CA SER A 83 12.46 6.61 11.68
C SER A 83 11.39 5.58 12.09
N LYS A 84 10.91 5.71 13.32
CA LYS A 84 9.80 4.94 13.86
C LYS A 84 8.50 5.16 13.07
N GLY A 85 8.27 6.40 12.64
CA GLY A 85 7.10 6.76 11.83
C GLY A 85 7.10 6.06 10.47
N LEU A 86 8.24 6.01 9.77
CA LEU A 86 8.36 5.32 8.49
C LEU A 86 8.22 3.81 8.62
N LEU A 87 8.72 3.20 9.71
CA LEU A 87 8.47 1.79 10.01
C LEU A 87 6.98 1.52 10.24
N ALA A 88 6.32 2.37 11.02
CA ALA A 88 4.89 2.25 11.28
C ALA A 88 4.05 2.43 10.01
N LEU A 89 4.45 3.34 9.12
CA LEU A 89 3.82 3.51 7.83
C LEU A 89 3.95 2.27 6.94
N ASP A 90 5.14 1.66 6.87
CA ASP A 90 5.34 0.43 6.11
C ASP A 90 4.51 -0.72 6.67
N ALA A 91 4.44 -0.84 8.00
CA ALA A 91 3.60 -1.83 8.66
C ALA A 91 2.11 -1.60 8.38
N PHE A 92 1.66 -0.34 8.37
CA PHE A 92 0.31 0.04 7.99
C PHE A 92 0.00 -0.37 6.54
N VAL A 93 0.83 0.05 5.59
CA VAL A 93 0.65 -0.27 4.16
C VAL A 93 0.66 -1.79 3.92
N ASP A 94 1.56 -2.54 4.56
CA ASP A 94 1.64 -4.00 4.40
C ASP A 94 0.39 -4.72 4.96
N SER A 95 -0.15 -4.23 6.09
CA SER A 95 -1.33 -4.82 6.76
C SER A 95 -2.63 -4.62 6.00
N PHE A 96 -2.73 -3.55 5.21
CA PHE A 96 -3.94 -3.17 4.47
C PHE A 96 -3.74 -3.24 2.95
N ARG A 97 -2.71 -3.97 2.52
CA ARG A 97 -2.38 -4.17 1.10
C ARG A 97 -3.38 -5.06 0.34
N GLU A 98 -4.21 -5.83 1.03
CA GLU A 98 -5.27 -6.59 0.37
C GLU A 98 -6.25 -5.60 -0.27
N GLU A 99 -6.12 -5.48 -1.59
CA GLU A 99 -7.01 -4.71 -2.43
C GLU A 99 -8.44 -5.19 -2.22
N GLN A 100 -9.20 -4.50 -1.40
CA GLN A 100 -10.66 -4.68 -1.43
C GLN A 100 -11.11 -4.17 -2.81
N PRO A 101 -11.79 -4.98 -3.61
CA PRO A 101 -12.27 -4.52 -4.89
C PRO A 101 -13.17 -3.31 -4.67
N LEU A 102 -12.91 -2.28 -5.48
CA LEU A 102 -13.72 -1.06 -5.43
C LEU A 102 -15.19 -1.42 -5.69
N PRO A 103 -16.13 -0.94 -4.88
CA PRO A 103 -17.54 -1.22 -5.10
C PRO A 103 -18.00 -0.81 -6.51
N ASP A 104 -18.86 -1.63 -7.11
CA ASP A 104 -19.52 -1.36 -8.39
C ASP A 104 -20.97 -1.88 -8.31
N THR A 105 -21.78 -1.14 -7.57
CA THR A 105 -23.18 -1.50 -7.27
C THR A 105 -24.15 -1.06 -8.36
N GLY A 106 -23.65 -0.34 -9.36
CA GLY A 106 -24.46 0.24 -10.44
C GLY A 106 -24.94 1.66 -10.16
N THR A 107 -24.71 2.22 -8.97
CA THR A 107 -25.03 3.61 -8.62
C THR A 107 -23.95 4.23 -7.75
N LEU A 108 -23.72 5.55 -7.87
CA LEU A 108 -22.75 6.26 -7.02
C LEU A 108 -23.13 6.17 -5.55
N ARG A 109 -24.43 6.28 -5.24
CA ARG A 109 -24.92 6.16 -3.85
C ARG A 109 -24.55 4.81 -3.24
N GLY A 110 -24.81 3.72 -3.97
CA GLY A 110 -24.48 2.36 -3.51
C GLY A 110 -22.98 2.16 -3.33
N ASP A 111 -22.18 2.69 -4.25
CA ASP A 111 -20.73 2.60 -4.23
C ASP A 111 -20.15 3.36 -3.02
N LEU A 112 -20.58 4.61 -2.79
CA LEU A 112 -20.15 5.42 -1.65
C LEU A 112 -20.56 4.79 -0.31
N LEU A 113 -21.83 4.33 -0.18
CA LEU A 113 -22.28 3.64 1.03
C LEU A 113 -21.44 2.40 1.33
N SER A 114 -21.20 1.56 0.33
CA SER A 114 -20.41 0.35 0.48
C SER A 114 -18.97 0.64 0.91
N ALA A 115 -18.33 1.62 0.27
CA ALA A 115 -16.95 2.02 0.57
C ALA A 115 -16.85 2.59 1.99
N LEU A 116 -17.75 3.51 2.40
CA LEU A 116 -17.70 4.13 3.72
C LEU A 116 -18.03 3.14 4.83
N HIS A 117 -18.97 2.22 4.62
CA HIS A 117 -19.24 1.14 5.57
C HIS A 117 -18.02 0.23 5.75
N ALA A 118 -17.34 -0.14 4.65
CA ALA A 118 -16.14 -0.96 4.73
C ALA A 118 -15.03 -0.24 5.51
N TRP A 119 -14.79 1.04 5.21
CA TRP A 119 -13.79 1.86 5.91
C TRP A 119 -14.12 2.00 7.40
N VAL A 120 -15.35 2.37 7.75
CA VAL A 120 -15.79 2.49 9.16
C VAL A 120 -15.59 1.18 9.92
N ARG A 121 -15.97 0.04 9.33
CA ARG A 121 -15.70 -1.26 9.97
C ARG A 121 -14.20 -1.49 10.17
N ALA A 122 -13.39 -1.19 9.18
CA ALA A 122 -11.94 -1.39 9.29
C ALA A 122 -11.34 -0.55 10.43
N VAL A 123 -11.68 0.74 10.54
CA VAL A 123 -11.11 1.61 11.57
C VAL A 123 -11.71 1.38 12.98
N THR A 124 -12.94 0.83 13.08
CA THR A 124 -13.58 0.61 14.37
C THR A 124 -13.39 -0.80 14.93
N GLN A 125 -13.10 -1.79 14.06
CA GLN A 125 -13.07 -3.21 14.45
C GLN A 125 -11.70 -3.85 14.31
N THR A 126 -10.69 -3.14 13.79
CA THR A 126 -9.33 -3.65 13.62
C THR A 126 -8.29 -2.69 14.18
N ALA A 127 -7.01 -3.10 14.13
CA ALA A 127 -5.88 -2.24 14.48
C ALA A 127 -5.72 -1.02 13.56
N MET A 128 -6.45 -0.94 12.44
CA MET A 128 -6.36 0.15 11.48
C MET A 128 -6.63 1.51 12.11
N GLY A 129 -7.68 1.64 12.94
CA GLY A 129 -8.02 2.92 13.57
C GLY A 129 -6.91 3.50 14.45
N PRO A 130 -6.44 2.78 15.48
CA PRO A 130 -5.31 3.22 16.29
C PRO A 130 -4.03 3.50 15.49
N MET A 131 -3.72 2.70 14.47
CA MET A 131 -2.55 2.92 13.61
C MET A 131 -2.71 4.20 12.78
N LEU A 132 -3.87 4.39 12.15
CA LEU A 132 -4.20 5.55 11.34
C LEU A 132 -4.13 6.85 12.15
N THR A 133 -4.77 6.89 13.30
CA THR A 133 -4.77 8.07 14.18
C THR A 133 -3.36 8.42 14.66
N GLY A 134 -2.56 7.42 15.04
CA GLY A 134 -1.17 7.61 15.45
C GLY A 134 -0.29 8.14 14.32
N LEU A 135 -0.42 7.61 13.11
CA LEU A 135 0.32 8.05 11.93
C LEU A 135 -0.06 9.48 11.51
N ILE A 136 -1.35 9.81 11.49
CA ILE A 136 -1.82 11.16 11.18
C ILE A 136 -1.27 12.16 12.22
N ALA A 137 -1.32 11.84 13.51
CA ALA A 137 -0.81 12.71 14.55
C ALA A 137 0.70 12.96 14.42
N GLU A 138 1.50 11.91 14.22
CA GLU A 138 2.96 12.03 14.04
C GLU A 138 3.32 12.81 12.78
N ALA A 139 2.60 12.60 11.66
CA ALA A 139 2.82 13.27 10.39
C ALA A 139 2.60 14.79 10.46
N GLN A 140 1.90 15.31 11.49
CA GLN A 140 1.78 16.77 11.68
C GLN A 140 3.12 17.42 12.04
N TYR A 141 4.00 16.68 12.71
CA TYR A 141 5.29 17.16 13.21
C TYR A 141 6.48 16.64 12.40
N ASP A 142 6.28 15.62 11.56
CA ASP A 142 7.32 15.00 10.71
C ASP A 142 7.00 15.21 9.22
N PRO A 143 7.67 16.18 8.54
CA PRO A 143 7.44 16.44 7.12
C PRO A 143 7.79 15.26 6.19
N GLU A 144 8.79 14.43 6.56
CA GLU A 144 9.16 13.25 5.78
C GLU A 144 8.06 12.18 5.85
N LEU A 145 7.58 11.89 7.05
CA LEU A 145 6.46 10.97 7.25
C LEU A 145 5.19 11.48 6.54
N ARG A 146 4.90 12.78 6.64
CA ARG A 146 3.74 13.39 5.95
C ARG A 146 3.83 13.25 4.44
N GLY A 147 5.01 13.47 3.85
CA GLY A 147 5.24 13.25 2.42
C GLY A 147 5.05 11.78 2.04
N ALA A 148 5.66 10.87 2.80
CA ALA A 148 5.53 9.43 2.57
C ALA A 148 4.08 8.93 2.74
N TRP A 149 3.34 9.45 3.72
CA TRP A 149 1.92 9.17 3.90
C TRP A 149 1.09 9.58 2.69
N ARG A 150 1.28 10.84 2.23
CA ARG A 150 0.59 11.34 1.04
C ARG A 150 0.84 10.45 -0.16
N ASP A 151 2.11 10.15 -0.46
CA ASP A 151 2.51 9.49 -1.71
C ASP A 151 2.18 7.98 -1.71
N ARG A 152 2.13 7.34 -0.53
CA ARG A 152 2.02 5.88 -0.42
C ARG A 152 0.66 5.40 0.07
N VAL A 153 -0.13 6.27 0.67
CA VAL A 153 -1.46 5.94 1.20
C VAL A 153 -2.53 6.83 0.59
N LEU A 154 -2.41 8.16 0.76
CA LEU A 154 -3.47 9.08 0.42
C LEU A 154 -3.72 9.14 -1.10
N GLU A 155 -2.68 9.38 -1.92
CA GLU A 155 -2.85 9.50 -3.37
C GLU A 155 -3.30 8.19 -4.03
N PRO A 156 -2.75 7.00 -3.71
CA PRO A 156 -3.28 5.74 -4.23
C PRO A 156 -4.75 5.50 -3.87
N LEU A 157 -5.14 5.81 -2.62
CA LEU A 157 -6.52 5.68 -2.17
C LEU A 157 -7.46 6.63 -2.95
N ARG A 158 -7.05 7.90 -3.12
CA ARG A 158 -7.81 8.90 -3.88
C ARG A 158 -7.97 8.49 -5.34
N GLU A 159 -6.90 8.04 -5.99
CA GLU A 159 -6.94 7.58 -7.37
C GLU A 159 -7.91 6.40 -7.54
N GLN A 160 -7.87 5.44 -6.63
CA GLN A 160 -8.81 4.33 -6.63
C GLN A 160 -10.27 4.83 -6.53
N HIS A 161 -10.55 5.81 -5.66
CA HIS A 161 -11.91 6.33 -5.48
C HIS A 161 -12.34 7.28 -6.60
N ARG A 162 -11.41 7.96 -7.30
CA ARG A 162 -11.74 8.73 -8.51
C ARG A 162 -12.39 7.86 -9.59
N VAL A 163 -11.99 6.59 -9.70
CA VAL A 163 -12.64 5.62 -10.61
C VAL A 163 -14.14 5.46 -10.32
N MET A 164 -14.54 5.49 -9.07
CA MET A 164 -15.96 5.45 -8.67
C MET A 164 -16.72 6.66 -9.22
N LEU A 165 -16.15 7.86 -9.05
CA LEU A 165 -16.74 9.10 -9.55
C LEU A 165 -16.77 9.16 -11.08
N ASP A 166 -15.72 8.66 -11.75
CA ASP A 166 -15.67 8.58 -13.21
C ASP A 166 -16.74 7.65 -13.78
N ARG A 167 -17.00 6.51 -13.11
CA ARG A 167 -18.11 5.63 -13.47
C ARG A 167 -19.47 6.34 -13.32
N ALA A 168 -19.66 7.11 -12.24
CA ALA A 168 -20.87 7.88 -12.01
C ALA A 168 -21.09 8.98 -13.05
N ILE A 169 -20.01 9.66 -13.48
CA ILE A 169 -20.04 10.63 -14.58
C ILE A 169 -20.45 9.93 -15.88
N ALA A 170 -19.87 8.78 -16.19
CA ALA A 170 -20.18 8.00 -17.38
C ALA A 170 -21.62 7.51 -17.42
N ARG A 171 -22.25 7.25 -16.24
CA ARG A 171 -23.65 6.89 -16.09
C ARG A 171 -24.59 8.10 -16.09
N GLY A 172 -24.07 9.34 -16.08
CA GLY A 172 -24.87 10.56 -16.02
C GLY A 172 -25.49 10.84 -14.64
N GLU A 173 -24.95 10.27 -13.57
CA GLU A 173 -25.44 10.51 -12.20
C GLU A 173 -24.96 11.84 -11.63
N ILE A 174 -23.75 12.27 -12.01
CA ILE A 174 -23.14 13.55 -11.63
C ILE A 174 -22.52 14.24 -12.85
N ALA A 175 -22.41 15.56 -12.81
CA ALA A 175 -21.83 16.34 -13.90
C ALA A 175 -20.32 16.10 -14.05
N ALA A 176 -19.81 16.14 -15.27
CA ALA A 176 -18.37 16.01 -15.55
C ALA A 176 -17.54 17.16 -14.96
N SER A 177 -18.18 18.30 -14.66
CA SER A 177 -17.58 19.49 -14.06
C SER A 177 -17.36 19.38 -12.55
N VAL A 178 -17.81 18.27 -11.90
CA VAL A 178 -17.63 18.08 -10.45
C VAL A 178 -16.14 18.01 -10.10
N ASP A 179 -15.75 18.73 -9.07
CA ASP A 179 -14.43 18.61 -8.49
C ASP A 179 -14.33 17.31 -7.66
N ARG A 180 -13.68 16.30 -8.24
CA ARG A 180 -13.55 14.97 -7.63
C ARG A 180 -12.80 15.00 -6.31
N ASP A 181 -11.82 15.90 -6.19
CA ASP A 181 -11.01 16.00 -4.98
C ASP A 181 -11.80 16.59 -3.83
N VAL A 182 -12.65 17.59 -4.09
CA VAL A 182 -13.56 18.13 -3.08
C VAL A 182 -14.59 17.07 -2.64
N VAL A 183 -15.12 16.28 -3.56
CA VAL A 183 -16.04 15.18 -3.20
C VAL A 183 -15.35 14.16 -2.30
N LEU A 184 -14.12 13.78 -2.61
CA LEU A 184 -13.36 12.83 -1.80
C LEU A 184 -12.97 13.40 -0.43
N ASP A 185 -12.66 14.70 -0.35
CA ASP A 185 -12.38 15.38 0.92
C ASP A 185 -13.62 15.39 1.83
N LEU A 186 -14.80 15.66 1.29
CA LEU A 186 -16.06 15.57 2.04
C LEU A 186 -16.37 14.13 2.46
N PHE A 187 -16.12 13.17 1.57
CA PHE A 187 -16.42 11.76 1.79
C PHE A 187 -15.59 11.15 2.94
N PHE A 188 -14.28 11.34 2.92
CA PHE A 188 -13.40 10.84 3.98
C PHE A 188 -13.40 11.75 5.21
N GLY A 189 -13.40 13.07 5.01
CA GLY A 189 -13.20 14.04 6.07
C GLY A 189 -14.24 13.97 7.17
N ALA A 190 -15.51 13.73 6.86
CA ALA A 190 -16.57 13.59 7.87
C ALA A 190 -16.32 12.41 8.82
N ALA A 191 -15.90 11.25 8.28
CA ALA A 191 -15.63 10.07 9.08
C ALA A 191 -14.26 10.15 9.79
N GLU A 192 -13.24 10.69 9.14
CA GLU A 192 -11.93 10.95 9.79
C GLU A 192 -12.05 11.93 10.95
N HIS A 193 -12.87 12.97 10.82
CA HIS A 193 -13.13 13.91 11.93
C HIS A 193 -13.71 13.19 13.14
N ARG A 194 -14.68 12.29 12.96
CA ARG A 194 -15.22 11.49 14.08
C ARG A 194 -14.21 10.49 14.62
N LEU A 195 -13.41 9.87 13.77
CA LEU A 195 -12.34 8.97 14.19
C LEU A 195 -11.30 9.69 15.05
N LEU A 196 -10.82 10.86 14.60
CA LEU A 196 -9.75 11.58 15.28
C LEU A 196 -10.18 12.21 16.61
N LEU A 197 -11.43 12.71 16.70
CA LEU A 197 -11.92 13.38 17.89
C LEU A 197 -12.75 12.49 18.81
N GLY A 198 -13.30 11.38 18.34
CA GLY A 198 -14.10 10.45 19.13
C GLY A 198 -15.36 11.04 19.75
N HIS A 199 -15.85 12.20 19.24
CA HIS A 199 -16.92 12.98 19.86
C HIS A 199 -18.32 12.45 19.56
N LEU A 200 -18.49 11.67 18.48
CA LEU A 200 -19.75 11.05 18.06
C LEU A 200 -19.52 9.69 17.42
N PRO A 201 -20.49 8.74 17.51
CA PRO A 201 -20.34 7.43 16.91
C PRO A 201 -20.48 7.48 15.38
N MET A 202 -19.79 6.57 14.68
CA MET A 202 -19.92 6.37 13.23
C MET A 202 -20.99 5.29 12.96
N THR A 203 -22.25 5.67 13.05
CA THR A 203 -23.40 4.78 12.85
C THR A 203 -23.73 4.60 11.38
N GLY A 204 -24.57 3.59 11.05
CA GLY A 204 -25.09 3.43 9.68
C GLY A 204 -25.92 4.63 9.21
N GLU A 205 -26.66 5.28 10.12
CA GLU A 205 -27.40 6.52 9.84
C GLU A 205 -26.46 7.67 9.48
N PHE A 206 -25.40 7.88 10.27
CA PHE A 206 -24.37 8.86 9.93
C PHE A 206 -23.73 8.62 8.56
N ILE A 207 -23.45 7.35 8.21
CA ILE A 207 -22.88 7.00 6.91
C ILE A 207 -23.86 7.38 5.78
N ALA A 208 -25.15 7.08 5.96
CA ALA A 208 -26.18 7.42 4.99
C ALA A 208 -26.31 8.96 4.83
N ASP A 209 -26.37 9.69 5.94
CA ASP A 209 -26.46 11.15 5.94
C ASP A 209 -25.29 11.82 5.22
N VAL A 210 -24.04 11.35 5.47
CA VAL A 210 -22.83 11.86 4.77
C VAL A 210 -22.95 11.66 3.27
N VAL A 211 -23.34 10.45 2.83
CA VAL A 211 -23.47 10.14 1.41
C VAL A 211 -24.60 10.95 0.77
N ASP A 212 -25.74 11.06 1.42
CA ASP A 212 -26.90 11.80 0.88
C ASP A 212 -26.60 13.31 0.80
N MET A 213 -25.93 13.91 1.80
CA MET A 213 -25.50 15.30 1.75
C MET A 213 -24.49 15.57 0.62
N ILE A 214 -23.57 14.64 0.35
CA ILE A 214 -22.64 14.76 -0.78
C ILE A 214 -23.42 14.74 -2.09
N LEU A 215 -24.35 13.79 -2.27
CA LEU A 215 -25.11 13.63 -3.51
C LEU A 215 -26.08 14.78 -3.78
N ASP A 216 -26.62 15.39 -2.73
CA ASP A 216 -27.49 16.57 -2.86
C ASP A 216 -26.68 17.84 -3.19
N GLY A 217 -25.39 17.89 -2.78
CA GLY A 217 -24.50 19.01 -3.03
C GLY A 217 -23.73 18.95 -4.35
N VAL A 218 -23.63 17.78 -5.02
CA VAL A 218 -22.89 17.68 -6.30
C VAL A 218 -23.76 18.10 -7.48
N PRO A 219 -23.19 18.83 -8.48
CA PRO A 219 -23.91 19.21 -9.68
C PRO A 219 -24.41 17.99 -10.46
N ARG A 220 -25.65 18.07 -10.94
CA ARG A 220 -26.23 17.08 -11.86
C ARG A 220 -26.02 17.53 -13.31
N PRO A 221 -26.01 16.59 -14.28
CA PRO A 221 -25.96 16.95 -15.69
C PRO A 221 -27.12 17.89 -16.06
N GLU A 222 -26.87 18.86 -16.91
CA GLU A 222 -27.94 19.63 -17.55
C GLU A 222 -28.76 18.71 -18.45
N ALA A 223 -30.09 18.85 -18.40
CA ALA A 223 -31.04 18.04 -19.16
C ALA A 223 -31.00 18.36 -20.67
#